data_d5b24300fa1703a04f38070102f27f37
#
_entry.id   d5b24300fa1703a04f38070102f27f37
#
_cell.length_a   1.000
_cell.length_b   1.000
_cell.length_c   1.000
_cell.angle_alpha   90.00
_cell.angle_beta   90.00
_cell.angle_gamma   90.00
#
_symmetry.space_group_name_H-M   'P 1'
#
loop_
_entity.id
_entity.type
_entity.pdbx_description
1 polymer ?
#
loop_
_entity_poly.entity_id
_entity_poly.type
_entity_poly.pdbx_seq_one_letter_code
_entity_poly.pdbx_strand_id
1 'polypeptide(L)'
;MVVALFVGLELFTNLVLETVLYAGAAGVSQVALLVSVAFWTWLWGPLGLLLATPLTVCLVVLGKHVPGLEFLGTLMADRPALAPEYNYYQRLLARDQNEAADLVEHHIKSHLPVSVYDALLLPALNYAERDRLEGRLSEAEESLVSDSTRELITDAAEWIREVAQELAESNPIAPAPDLPGRRQPLRVLGYAANGTPDVLALQMLDHLVEDLPIDLEVHTTRLGTNALVSLIRDQKISALCIADLPPSPPSRTRYVVKRLRAALPDLRILVGRWAPDALADERSDELRADGATHVAASLVDTRDYLAGLLDLPRVAVPDQDGIHAA
;
A
#
# COMPACT_ATOMS: atom_id res chain seq x y z
N MET A 1 -46.45 40.74 -6.88
CA MET A 1 -45.02 40.85 -6.55
C MET A 1 -44.57 39.79 -5.55
N VAL A 2 -45.22 39.67 -4.38
CA VAL A 2 -44.83 38.67 -3.33
C VAL A 2 -44.92 37.21 -3.80
N VAL A 3 -46.01 36.85 -4.50
CA VAL A 3 -46.20 35.48 -5.06
C VAL A 3 -45.15 35.13 -6.10
N ALA A 4 -44.76 36.06 -6.96
CA ALA A 4 -43.72 35.83 -7.99
C ALA A 4 -42.33 35.66 -7.33
N LEU A 5 -42.08 36.40 -6.23
CA LEU A 5 -40.81 36.26 -5.47
C LEU A 5 -40.78 34.92 -4.73
N PHE A 6 -41.89 34.48 -4.15
CA PHE A 6 -42.00 33.20 -3.43
C PHE A 6 -41.81 32.02 -4.40
N VAL A 7 -42.52 32.04 -5.52
CA VAL A 7 -42.38 31.00 -6.58
C VAL A 7 -40.96 31.00 -7.16
N GLY A 8 -40.35 32.17 -7.37
CA GLY A 8 -38.97 32.28 -7.83
C GLY A 8 -37.95 31.70 -6.83
N LEU A 9 -38.14 31.97 -5.53
CA LEU A 9 -37.28 31.45 -4.47
C LEU A 9 -37.47 29.95 -4.29
N GLU A 10 -38.69 29.44 -4.35
CA GLU A 10 -39.00 28.01 -4.25
C GLU A 10 -38.46 27.21 -5.45
N LEU A 11 -38.60 27.77 -6.67
CA LEU A 11 -37.96 27.21 -7.86
C LEU A 11 -36.41 27.22 -7.75
N PHE A 12 -35.83 28.30 -7.26
CA PHE A 12 -34.40 28.40 -7.06
C PHE A 12 -33.90 27.38 -5.98
N THR A 13 -34.60 27.26 -4.86
CA THR A 13 -34.25 26.33 -3.82
C THR A 13 -34.35 24.88 -4.27
N ASN A 14 -35.45 24.50 -4.91
CA ASN A 14 -35.63 23.12 -5.40
C ASN A 14 -34.72 22.79 -6.58
N LEU A 15 -34.51 23.70 -7.52
CA LEU A 15 -33.65 23.43 -8.68
C LEU A 15 -32.14 23.51 -8.38
N VAL A 16 -31.70 24.43 -7.53
CA VAL A 16 -30.28 24.63 -7.28
C VAL A 16 -29.82 23.87 -6.04
N LEU A 17 -30.56 23.98 -4.92
CA LEU A 17 -30.14 23.37 -3.66
C LEU A 17 -30.32 21.85 -3.69
N GLU A 18 -31.43 21.36 -4.21
CA GLU A 18 -31.70 19.94 -4.38
C GLU A 18 -30.72 19.30 -5.36
N THR A 19 -30.39 19.99 -6.46
CA THR A 19 -29.40 19.58 -7.43
C THR A 19 -27.99 19.48 -6.87
N VAL A 20 -27.57 20.46 -6.04
CA VAL A 20 -26.25 20.46 -5.38
C VAL A 20 -26.17 19.36 -4.32
N LEU A 21 -27.25 19.11 -3.58
CA LEU A 21 -27.30 18.03 -2.56
C LEU A 21 -27.30 16.62 -3.18
N TYR A 22 -27.94 16.43 -4.33
CA TYR A 22 -27.99 15.14 -5.03
C TYR A 22 -26.78 14.90 -5.95
N ALA A 23 -25.98 15.91 -6.27
CA ALA A 23 -24.79 15.79 -7.11
C ALA A 23 -23.76 14.81 -6.53
N GLY A 24 -23.59 14.80 -5.21
CA GLY A 24 -22.71 13.85 -4.52
C GLY A 24 -23.10 12.39 -4.76
N ALA A 25 -24.40 12.09 -4.87
CA ALA A 25 -24.88 10.74 -5.17
C ALA A 25 -24.64 10.30 -6.63
N ALA A 26 -24.50 11.26 -7.56
CA ALA A 26 -24.24 10.99 -8.97
C ALA A 26 -22.74 10.88 -9.32
N GLY A 27 -21.82 11.19 -8.37
CA GLY A 27 -20.37 11.19 -8.56
C GLY A 27 -19.90 12.30 -9.53
N VAL A 28 -20.62 13.43 -9.56
CA VAL A 28 -20.30 14.61 -10.37
C VAL A 28 -19.73 15.70 -9.45
N SER A 29 -18.59 16.27 -9.82
CA SER A 29 -17.96 17.37 -9.10
C SER A 29 -18.90 18.58 -9.01
N GLN A 30 -18.96 19.23 -7.84
CA GLN A 30 -19.74 20.44 -7.62
C GLN A 30 -19.36 21.56 -8.59
N VAL A 31 -18.07 21.68 -8.90
CA VAL A 31 -17.56 22.65 -9.91
C VAL A 31 -18.05 22.31 -11.30
N ALA A 32 -17.98 21.04 -11.69
CA ALA A 32 -18.47 20.57 -12.99
C ALA A 32 -19.98 20.84 -13.14
N LEU A 33 -20.74 20.69 -12.05
CA LEU A 33 -22.18 20.97 -12.04
C LEU A 33 -22.49 22.45 -12.22
N LEU A 34 -21.77 23.34 -11.53
CA LEU A 34 -21.89 24.79 -11.68
C LEU A 34 -21.56 25.23 -13.13
N VAL A 35 -20.48 24.72 -13.68
CA VAL A 35 -20.09 25.00 -15.08
C VAL A 35 -21.14 24.48 -16.06
N SER A 36 -21.68 23.29 -15.82
CA SER A 36 -22.75 22.71 -16.66
C SER A 36 -24.02 23.52 -16.61
N VAL A 37 -24.44 23.95 -15.41
CA VAL A 37 -25.62 24.84 -15.26
C VAL A 37 -25.43 26.13 -16.04
N ALA A 38 -24.29 26.79 -15.92
CA ALA A 38 -23.96 27.99 -16.66
C ALA A 38 -23.99 27.75 -18.19
N PHE A 39 -23.39 26.65 -18.65
CA PHE A 39 -23.34 26.26 -20.07
C PHE A 39 -24.72 26.00 -20.65
N TRP A 40 -25.54 25.15 -20.01
CA TRP A 40 -26.85 24.81 -20.48
C TRP A 40 -27.83 26.01 -20.45
N THR A 41 -27.71 26.88 -19.42
CA THR A 41 -28.47 28.11 -19.31
C THR A 41 -28.10 29.09 -20.40
N TRP A 42 -26.81 29.21 -20.72
CA TRP A 42 -26.34 30.04 -21.84
C TRP A 42 -26.88 29.55 -23.19
N LEU A 43 -26.93 28.21 -23.38
CA LEU A 43 -27.31 27.61 -24.65
C LEU A 43 -28.81 27.64 -24.89
N TRP A 44 -29.65 27.36 -23.90
CA TRP A 44 -31.09 27.20 -24.03
C TRP A 44 -31.92 28.09 -23.08
N GLY A 45 -31.28 29.04 -22.41
CA GLY A 45 -31.93 29.93 -21.45
C GLY A 45 -32.56 29.20 -20.26
N PRO A 46 -33.75 29.63 -19.79
CA PRO A 46 -34.39 29.03 -18.60
C PRO A 46 -34.70 27.54 -18.75
N LEU A 47 -34.94 27.05 -19.95
CA LEU A 47 -35.11 25.61 -20.22
C LEU A 47 -33.81 24.83 -20.01
N GLY A 48 -32.67 25.42 -20.39
CA GLY A 48 -31.35 24.83 -20.14
C GLY A 48 -31.02 24.71 -18.65
N LEU A 49 -31.41 25.70 -17.86
CA LEU A 49 -31.28 25.63 -16.40
C LEU A 49 -32.05 24.44 -15.81
N LEU A 50 -33.28 24.21 -16.29
CA LEU A 50 -34.15 23.14 -15.81
C LEU A 50 -33.63 21.74 -16.20
N LEU A 51 -33.01 21.64 -17.38
CA LEU A 51 -32.49 20.39 -17.91
C LEU A 51 -31.00 20.18 -17.63
N ALA A 52 -30.29 21.13 -17.00
CA ALA A 52 -28.85 21.08 -16.76
C ALA A 52 -28.41 19.79 -16.05
N THR A 53 -29.07 19.44 -14.96
CA THR A 53 -28.73 18.26 -14.15
C THR A 53 -28.94 16.95 -14.92
N PRO A 54 -30.10 16.63 -15.49
CA PRO A 54 -30.28 15.36 -16.18
C PRO A 54 -29.38 15.23 -17.41
N LEU A 55 -29.16 16.34 -18.14
CA LEU A 55 -28.25 16.31 -19.28
C LEU A 55 -26.80 16.09 -18.89
N THR A 56 -26.37 16.71 -17.80
CA THR A 56 -24.99 16.52 -17.27
C THR A 56 -24.79 15.09 -16.79
N VAL A 57 -25.76 14.51 -16.08
CA VAL A 57 -25.69 13.10 -15.65
C VAL A 57 -25.65 12.17 -16.88
N CYS A 58 -26.44 12.44 -17.91
CA CYS A 58 -26.38 11.68 -19.17
C CYS A 58 -24.99 11.77 -19.82
N LEU A 59 -24.36 12.97 -19.85
CA LEU A 59 -23.00 13.14 -20.38
C LEU A 59 -21.96 12.36 -19.58
N VAL A 60 -22.05 12.33 -18.26
CA VAL A 60 -21.16 11.54 -17.40
C VAL A 60 -21.32 10.05 -17.66
N VAL A 61 -22.57 9.57 -17.80
CA VAL A 61 -22.85 8.16 -18.12
C VAL A 61 -22.34 7.80 -19.51
N LEU A 62 -22.52 8.67 -20.48
CA LEU A 62 -21.96 8.50 -21.83
C LEU A 62 -20.43 8.43 -21.80
N GLY A 63 -19.77 9.29 -21.02
CA GLY A 63 -18.32 9.28 -20.83
C GLY A 63 -17.79 7.96 -20.23
N LYS A 64 -18.61 7.25 -19.44
CA LYS A 64 -18.22 5.95 -18.86
C LYS A 64 -18.38 4.76 -19.84
N HIS A 65 -19.23 4.87 -20.85
CA HIS A 65 -19.63 3.73 -21.67
C HIS A 65 -19.26 3.87 -23.16
N VAL A 66 -18.88 5.07 -23.61
CA VAL A 66 -18.56 5.32 -25.03
C VAL A 66 -17.06 5.55 -25.20
N PRO A 67 -16.33 4.65 -25.91
CA PRO A 67 -14.92 4.86 -26.23
C PRO A 67 -14.72 6.19 -26.97
N GLY A 68 -13.78 7.01 -26.49
CA GLY A 68 -13.52 8.37 -27.03
C GLY A 68 -14.20 9.51 -26.28
N LEU A 69 -15.18 9.25 -25.39
CA LEU A 69 -15.79 10.25 -24.50
C LEU A 69 -15.36 10.10 -23.04
N GLU A 70 -14.39 9.26 -22.75
CA GLU A 70 -13.85 8.98 -21.40
C GLU A 70 -13.35 10.24 -20.69
N PHE A 71 -12.86 11.22 -21.45
CA PHE A 71 -12.41 12.51 -20.92
C PHE A 71 -13.54 13.28 -20.21
N LEU A 72 -14.81 13.13 -20.65
CA LEU A 72 -15.96 13.76 -20.00
C LEU A 72 -16.20 13.14 -18.61
N GLY A 73 -16.02 11.83 -18.47
CA GLY A 73 -16.10 11.14 -17.19
C GLY A 73 -15.04 11.65 -16.21
N THR A 74 -13.81 11.83 -16.67
CA THR A 74 -12.70 12.34 -15.87
C THR A 74 -12.87 13.82 -15.53
N LEU A 75 -13.31 14.64 -16.48
CA LEU A 75 -13.50 16.09 -16.29
C LEU A 75 -14.64 16.42 -15.31
N MET A 76 -15.68 15.58 -15.27
CA MET A 76 -16.87 15.81 -14.46
C MET A 76 -16.92 15.00 -13.17
N ALA A 77 -15.99 14.05 -12.96
CA ALA A 77 -15.96 13.20 -11.77
C ALA A 77 -15.59 13.99 -10.51
N ASP A 78 -16.20 13.62 -9.40
CA ASP A 78 -15.84 14.11 -8.05
C ASP A 78 -14.70 13.29 -7.42
N ARG A 79 -14.14 12.35 -8.18
CA ARG A 79 -13.00 11.54 -7.71
C ARG A 79 -11.70 12.19 -8.15
N PRO A 80 -10.66 12.13 -7.32
CA PRO A 80 -9.33 12.55 -7.75
C PRO A 80 -8.99 11.85 -9.07
N ALA A 81 -8.47 12.61 -10.02
CA ALA A 81 -8.08 12.10 -11.34
C ALA A 81 -6.98 11.03 -11.25
N LEU A 82 -6.27 10.99 -10.14
CA LEU A 82 -5.18 10.06 -9.86
C LEU A 82 -5.58 9.13 -8.70
N ALA A 83 -5.15 7.89 -8.78
CA ALA A 83 -5.23 6.94 -7.67
C ALA A 83 -4.48 7.49 -6.45
N PRO A 84 -4.96 7.25 -5.21
CA PRO A 84 -4.37 7.83 -3.99
C PRO A 84 -2.86 7.58 -3.86
N GLU A 85 -2.42 6.38 -4.17
CA GLU A 85 -1.02 5.97 -4.14
C GLU A 85 -0.16 6.73 -5.16
N TYR A 86 -0.71 7.03 -6.33
CA TYR A 86 0.00 7.81 -7.34
C TYR A 86 0.02 9.29 -7.00
N ASN A 87 -1.05 9.82 -6.41
CA ASN A 87 -1.08 11.18 -5.89
C ASN A 87 -0.02 11.36 -4.79
N TYR A 88 0.06 10.42 -3.83
CA TYR A 88 1.09 10.40 -2.80
C TYR A 88 2.50 10.41 -3.39
N TYR A 89 2.79 9.53 -4.37
CA TYR A 89 4.07 9.50 -5.04
C TYR A 89 4.44 10.83 -5.71
N GLN A 90 3.46 11.49 -6.36
CA GLN A 90 3.68 12.80 -6.98
C GLN A 90 3.98 13.91 -5.96
N ARG A 91 3.38 13.86 -4.75
CA ARG A 91 3.71 14.81 -3.67
C ARG A 91 5.14 14.64 -3.19
N LEU A 92 5.62 13.41 -3.08
CA LEU A 92 7.02 13.15 -2.76
C LEU A 92 7.98 13.75 -3.81
N LEU A 93 7.69 13.57 -5.11
CA LEU A 93 8.47 14.14 -6.20
C LEU A 93 8.43 15.68 -6.21
N ALA A 94 7.28 16.27 -5.86
CA ALA A 94 7.12 17.72 -5.74
C ALA A 94 7.80 18.30 -4.49
N ARG A 95 8.37 17.47 -3.60
CA ARG A 95 8.93 17.85 -2.29
C ARG A 95 7.89 18.46 -1.34
N ASP A 96 6.64 18.08 -1.52
CA ASP A 96 5.53 18.53 -0.67
C ASP A 96 5.27 17.48 0.42
N GLN A 97 6.19 17.45 1.39
CA GLN A 97 6.13 16.48 2.51
C GLN A 97 4.90 16.70 3.38
N ASN A 98 4.45 17.94 3.56
CA ASN A 98 3.28 18.22 4.39
C ASN A 98 2.02 17.58 3.80
N GLU A 99 1.76 17.78 2.50
CA GLU A 99 0.59 17.20 1.86
C GLU A 99 0.72 15.66 1.70
N ALA A 100 1.94 15.14 1.57
CA ALA A 100 2.18 13.70 1.62
C ALA A 100 1.86 13.12 3.01
N ALA A 101 2.25 13.79 4.09
CA ALA A 101 1.93 13.42 5.46
C ALA A 101 0.41 13.48 5.74
N ASP A 102 -0.27 14.54 5.27
CA ASP A 102 -1.72 14.70 5.39
C ASP A 102 -2.48 13.54 4.71
N LEU A 103 -2.00 13.07 3.54
CA LEU A 103 -2.57 11.91 2.86
C LEU A 103 -2.43 10.62 3.67
N VAL A 104 -1.27 10.40 4.29
CA VAL A 104 -0.99 9.24 5.16
C VAL A 104 -1.88 9.29 6.40
N GLU A 105 -1.92 10.42 7.11
CA GLU A 105 -2.75 10.62 8.30
C GLU A 105 -4.24 10.44 7.99
N HIS A 106 -4.71 11.02 6.87
CA HIS A 106 -6.08 10.87 6.43
C HIS A 106 -6.43 9.40 6.15
N HIS A 107 -5.52 8.65 5.50
CA HIS A 107 -5.73 7.22 5.23
C HIS A 107 -5.85 6.42 6.53
N ILE A 108 -4.95 6.65 7.49
CA ILE A 108 -4.95 5.97 8.80
C ILE A 108 -6.26 6.23 9.56
N LYS A 109 -6.81 7.45 9.48
CA LYS A 109 -8.06 7.82 10.17
C LYS A 109 -9.33 7.31 9.47
N SER A 110 -9.28 7.12 8.14
CA SER A 110 -10.47 6.78 7.34
C SER A 110 -10.57 5.32 6.92
N HIS A 111 -9.49 4.55 7.05
CA HIS A 111 -9.39 3.15 6.65
C HIS A 111 -8.81 2.30 7.80
N LEU A 112 -8.55 1.02 7.52
CA LEU A 112 -7.80 0.17 8.45
C LEU A 112 -6.36 0.73 8.57
N PRO A 113 -5.90 1.16 9.76
CA PRO A 113 -4.64 1.91 9.89
C PRO A 113 -3.44 1.20 9.26
N VAL A 114 -3.29 -0.10 9.49
CA VAL A 114 -2.18 -0.92 8.96
C VAL A 114 -2.17 -1.03 7.43
N SER A 115 -3.30 -0.76 6.76
CA SER A 115 -3.38 -0.81 5.30
C SER A 115 -2.61 0.31 4.60
N VAL A 116 -2.22 1.37 5.31
CA VAL A 116 -1.48 2.51 4.75
C VAL A 116 -0.17 2.09 4.09
N TYR A 117 0.49 1.07 4.62
CA TYR A 117 1.72 0.56 4.05
C TYR A 117 1.52 -0.01 2.66
N ASP A 118 0.54 -0.91 2.50
CA ASP A 118 0.23 -1.54 1.20
C ASP A 118 -0.53 -0.60 0.25
N ALA A 119 -1.29 0.38 0.78
CA ALA A 119 -2.12 1.26 -0.03
C ALA A 119 -1.40 2.52 -0.55
N LEU A 120 -0.45 3.09 0.20
CA LEU A 120 0.20 4.35 -0.16
C LEU A 120 1.73 4.24 -0.21
N LEU A 121 2.36 3.83 0.90
CA LEU A 121 3.81 3.93 1.07
C LEU A 121 4.57 2.97 0.15
N LEU A 122 4.17 1.72 0.14
CA LEU A 122 4.78 0.69 -0.69
C LEU A 122 4.59 0.91 -2.20
N PRO A 123 3.39 1.25 -2.70
CA PRO A 123 3.21 1.60 -4.11
C PRO A 123 4.09 2.74 -4.59
N ALA A 124 4.34 3.76 -3.74
CA ALA A 124 5.23 4.87 -4.10
C ALA A 124 6.67 4.37 -4.34
N LEU A 125 7.16 3.43 -3.54
CA LEU A 125 8.47 2.79 -3.75
C LEU A 125 8.49 1.98 -5.05
N ASN A 126 7.41 1.28 -5.39
CA ASN A 126 7.31 0.57 -6.66
C ASN A 126 7.32 1.54 -7.86
N TYR A 127 6.61 2.67 -7.76
CA TYR A 127 6.63 3.69 -8.82
C TYR A 127 8.01 4.34 -8.95
N ALA A 128 8.69 4.65 -7.84
CA ALA A 128 10.06 5.17 -7.87
C ALA A 128 11.03 4.19 -8.53
N GLU A 129 10.94 2.90 -8.17
CA GLU A 129 11.77 1.85 -8.78
C GLU A 129 11.49 1.70 -10.28
N ARG A 130 10.23 1.75 -10.70
CA ARG A 130 9.86 1.75 -12.12
C ARG A 130 10.47 2.94 -12.85
N ASP A 131 10.30 4.15 -12.30
CA ASP A 131 10.75 5.38 -12.94
C ASP A 131 12.28 5.45 -12.98
N ARG A 132 12.97 4.88 -11.98
CA ARG A 132 14.42 4.69 -11.96
C ARG A 132 14.88 3.75 -13.08
N LEU A 133 14.25 2.58 -13.21
CA LEU A 133 14.60 1.59 -14.24
C LEU A 133 14.37 2.11 -15.66
N GLU A 134 13.36 2.97 -15.83
CA GLU A 134 13.06 3.63 -17.11
C GLU A 134 13.91 4.89 -17.36
N GLY A 135 14.79 5.27 -16.41
CA GLY A 135 15.65 6.44 -16.54
C GLY A 135 14.91 7.78 -16.43
N ARG A 136 13.71 7.78 -15.84
CA ARG A 136 12.90 8.98 -15.60
C ARG A 136 13.20 9.68 -14.28
N LEU A 137 13.88 9.00 -13.37
CA LEU A 137 14.23 9.50 -12.05
C LEU A 137 15.74 9.65 -11.96
N SER A 138 16.22 10.81 -11.51
CA SER A 138 17.62 11.04 -11.17
C SER A 138 17.97 10.41 -9.82
N GLU A 139 19.25 10.13 -9.56
CA GLU A 139 19.73 9.62 -8.26
C GLU A 139 19.31 10.52 -7.08
N ALA A 140 19.30 11.84 -7.29
CA ALA A 140 18.89 12.80 -6.27
C ALA A 140 17.38 12.72 -5.95
N GLU A 141 16.53 12.49 -6.95
CA GLU A 141 15.10 12.30 -6.78
C GLU A 141 14.79 10.95 -6.15
N GLU A 142 15.50 9.88 -6.53
CA GLU A 142 15.39 8.57 -5.90
C GLU A 142 15.73 8.62 -4.40
N SER A 143 16.85 9.29 -4.05
CA SER A 143 17.23 9.51 -2.66
C SER A 143 16.18 10.29 -1.90
N LEU A 144 15.64 11.36 -2.50
CA LEU A 144 14.60 12.19 -1.90
C LEU A 144 13.32 11.36 -1.58
N VAL A 145 12.85 10.58 -2.54
CA VAL A 145 11.67 9.71 -2.33
C VAL A 145 11.94 8.71 -1.22
N SER A 146 13.13 8.08 -1.21
CA SER A 146 13.50 7.11 -0.19
C SER A 146 13.61 7.74 1.20
N ASP A 147 14.21 8.92 1.32
CA ASP A 147 14.40 9.61 2.59
C ASP A 147 13.07 10.13 3.15
N SER A 148 12.24 10.76 2.32
CA SER A 148 10.90 11.19 2.70
C SER A 148 10.01 10.00 3.11
N THR A 149 10.10 8.89 2.37
CA THR A 149 9.33 7.68 2.73
C THR A 149 9.81 7.11 4.06
N ARG A 150 11.11 7.14 4.37
CA ARG A 150 11.65 6.67 5.67
C ARG A 150 11.09 7.47 6.84
N GLU A 151 11.03 8.80 6.72
CA GLU A 151 10.42 9.67 7.73
C GLU A 151 8.95 9.32 7.93
N LEU A 152 8.19 9.24 6.84
CA LEU A 152 6.76 8.93 6.88
C LEU A 152 6.44 7.50 7.36
N ILE A 153 7.33 6.52 7.20
CA ILE A 153 7.19 5.19 7.82
C ILE A 153 7.21 5.32 9.35
N THR A 154 8.12 6.14 9.89
CA THR A 154 8.23 6.36 11.34
C THR A 154 6.99 7.07 11.88
N ASP A 155 6.57 8.14 11.23
CA ASP A 155 5.38 8.91 11.61
C ASP A 155 4.10 8.04 11.53
N ALA A 156 3.95 7.27 10.45
CA ALA A 156 2.82 6.35 10.28
C ALA A 156 2.75 5.30 11.40
N ALA A 157 3.90 4.77 11.84
CA ALA A 157 3.94 3.81 12.94
C ALA A 157 3.49 4.45 14.27
N GLU A 158 3.81 5.73 14.50
CA GLU A 158 3.34 6.48 15.68
C GLU A 158 1.83 6.71 15.62
N TRP A 159 1.31 7.21 14.49
CA TRP A 159 -0.12 7.45 14.29
C TRP A 159 -0.95 6.16 14.38
N ILE A 160 -0.46 5.04 13.83
CA ILE A 160 -1.13 3.73 13.96
C ILE A 160 -1.22 3.32 15.43
N ARG A 161 -0.16 3.51 16.23
CA ARG A 161 -0.17 3.21 17.67
C ARG A 161 -1.13 4.11 18.44
N GLU A 162 -1.19 5.40 18.12
CA GLU A 162 -2.13 6.35 18.72
C GLU A 162 -3.57 5.92 18.47
N VAL A 163 -3.93 5.64 17.21
CA VAL A 163 -5.29 5.17 16.86
C VAL A 163 -5.61 3.85 17.53
N ALA A 164 -4.66 2.92 17.61
CA ALA A 164 -4.86 1.65 18.29
C ALA A 164 -5.10 1.82 19.81
N GLN A 165 -4.43 2.78 20.46
CA GLN A 165 -4.64 3.12 21.86
C GLN A 165 -6.03 3.77 22.08
N GLU A 166 -6.43 4.71 21.25
CA GLU A 166 -7.76 5.34 21.32
C GLU A 166 -8.89 4.31 21.19
N LEU A 167 -8.73 3.35 20.25
CA LEU A 167 -9.68 2.25 20.07
C LEU A 167 -9.74 1.32 21.28
N ALA A 168 -8.60 0.99 21.89
CA ALA A 168 -8.53 0.16 23.08
C ALA A 168 -9.15 0.85 24.31
N GLU A 169 -8.98 2.16 24.47
CA GLU A 169 -9.62 2.96 25.52
C GLU A 169 -11.13 3.06 25.33
N SER A 170 -11.58 3.19 24.08
CA SER A 170 -13.01 3.30 23.73
C SER A 170 -13.76 1.96 23.85
N ASN A 171 -13.07 0.85 23.74
CA ASN A 171 -13.65 -0.48 23.84
C ASN A 171 -12.73 -1.42 24.64
N PRO A 172 -12.74 -1.35 25.98
CA PRO A 172 -11.88 -2.18 26.82
C PRO A 172 -12.26 -3.66 26.67
N ILE A 173 -11.72 -4.31 25.67
CA ILE A 173 -11.75 -5.77 25.54
C ILE A 173 -10.86 -6.29 26.65
N ALA A 174 -11.40 -7.21 27.47
CA ALA A 174 -10.62 -7.89 28.49
C ALA A 174 -9.30 -8.39 27.89
N PRO A 175 -8.14 -8.19 28.57
CA PRO A 175 -6.88 -8.65 28.05
C PRO A 175 -6.99 -10.11 27.68
N ALA A 176 -6.51 -10.42 26.46
CA ALA A 176 -6.48 -11.82 26.01
C ALA A 176 -5.80 -12.65 27.09
N PRO A 177 -6.35 -13.83 27.45
CA PRO A 177 -5.78 -14.63 28.51
C PRO A 177 -4.31 -14.88 28.18
N ASP A 178 -3.44 -14.58 29.15
CA ASP A 178 -2.01 -14.93 29.08
C ASP A 178 -1.94 -16.44 28.77
N LEU A 179 -1.63 -16.77 27.54
CA LEU A 179 -1.41 -18.16 27.15
C LEU A 179 -0.17 -18.65 27.92
N PRO A 180 -0.32 -19.66 28.79
CA PRO A 180 0.78 -20.14 29.62
C PRO A 180 1.85 -20.77 28.73
N GLY A 181 2.99 -20.13 28.69
CA GLY A 181 4.19 -20.52 27.98
C GLY A 181 4.66 -19.40 27.05
N ARG A 182 5.55 -18.55 27.52
CA ARG A 182 6.32 -17.64 26.68
C ARG A 182 6.99 -18.45 25.58
N ARG A 183 6.33 -18.59 24.43
CA ARG A 183 6.96 -19.13 23.23
C ARG A 183 8.14 -18.20 22.91
N GLN A 184 9.32 -18.78 22.71
CA GLN A 184 10.46 -17.99 22.24
C GLN A 184 10.04 -17.30 20.94
N PRO A 185 10.37 -16.02 20.73
CA PRO A 185 9.99 -15.30 19.52
C PRO A 185 10.50 -16.05 18.28
N LEU A 186 9.69 -16.02 17.22
CA LEU A 186 10.10 -16.55 15.91
C LEU A 186 11.18 -15.62 15.35
N ARG A 187 12.41 -16.12 15.18
CA ARG A 187 13.49 -15.33 14.61
C ARG A 187 13.39 -15.33 13.10
N VAL A 188 13.17 -14.15 12.53
CA VAL A 188 13.04 -13.92 11.09
C VAL A 188 14.15 -12.98 10.64
N LEU A 189 14.84 -13.33 9.56
CA LEU A 189 15.82 -12.46 8.94
C LEU A 189 15.18 -11.77 7.73
N GLY A 190 15.18 -10.45 7.73
CA GLY A 190 14.79 -9.63 6.58
C GLY A 190 16.00 -9.33 5.70
N TYR A 191 15.95 -9.70 4.42
CA TYR A 191 17.02 -9.49 3.45
C TYR A 191 16.54 -8.70 2.24
N ALA A 192 17.15 -7.54 1.99
CA ALA A 192 16.89 -6.70 0.83
C ALA A 192 17.65 -7.22 -0.40
N ALA A 193 16.93 -7.57 -1.48
CA ALA A 193 17.54 -8.12 -2.69
C ALA A 193 18.27 -7.07 -3.52
N ASN A 194 17.70 -5.88 -3.69
CA ASN A 194 18.18 -4.86 -4.63
C ASN A 194 18.72 -3.60 -3.97
N GLY A 195 18.03 -2.99 -3.02
CA GLY A 195 18.50 -1.72 -2.46
C GLY A 195 17.63 -1.12 -1.38
N THR A 196 17.72 0.21 -1.27
CA THR A 196 17.02 1.00 -0.24
C THR A 196 15.51 0.79 -0.23
N PRO A 197 14.78 0.74 -1.37
CA PRO A 197 13.36 0.49 -1.36
C PRO A 197 12.96 -0.83 -0.68
N ASP A 198 13.72 -1.90 -0.90
CA ASP A 198 13.48 -3.20 -0.26
C ASP A 198 13.72 -3.14 1.26
N VAL A 199 14.73 -2.36 1.71
CA VAL A 199 14.99 -2.14 3.14
C VAL A 199 13.83 -1.40 3.79
N LEU A 200 13.30 -0.36 3.14
CA LEU A 200 12.15 0.41 3.64
C LEU A 200 10.89 -0.47 3.73
N ALA A 201 10.67 -1.32 2.73
CA ALA A 201 9.56 -2.27 2.77
C ALA A 201 9.69 -3.29 3.92
N LEU A 202 10.90 -3.74 4.23
CA LEU A 202 11.16 -4.59 5.41
C LEU A 202 10.95 -3.85 6.73
N GLN A 203 11.24 -2.54 6.80
CA GLN A 203 10.92 -1.72 7.98
C GLN A 203 9.41 -1.57 8.18
N MET A 204 8.63 -1.40 7.09
CA MET A 204 7.17 -1.44 7.17
C MET A 204 6.66 -2.79 7.69
N LEU A 205 7.26 -3.89 7.23
CA LEU A 205 6.92 -5.23 7.72
C LEU A 205 7.25 -5.39 9.21
N ASP A 206 8.38 -4.85 9.66
CA ASP A 206 8.79 -4.89 11.08
C ASP A 206 7.74 -4.22 11.96
N HIS A 207 7.26 -3.04 11.57
CA HIS A 207 6.16 -2.37 12.28
C HIS A 207 4.85 -3.20 12.26
N LEU A 208 4.56 -3.89 11.15
CA LEU A 208 3.35 -4.71 11.04
C LEU A 208 3.37 -5.96 11.92
N VAL A 209 4.53 -6.46 12.30
CA VAL A 209 4.68 -7.66 13.12
C VAL A 209 5.03 -7.34 14.59
N GLU A 210 5.09 -6.07 14.97
CA GLU A 210 5.47 -5.60 16.32
C GLU A 210 4.55 -6.17 17.43
N ASP A 211 3.27 -6.40 17.10
CA ASP A 211 2.27 -7.00 18.00
C ASP A 211 2.37 -8.53 18.12
N LEU A 212 3.22 -9.17 17.31
CA LEU A 212 3.41 -10.60 17.27
C LEU A 212 4.72 -10.99 18.00
N PRO A 213 4.82 -12.22 18.54
CA PRO A 213 6.07 -12.72 19.10
C PRO A 213 7.06 -13.12 17.99
N ILE A 214 7.41 -12.15 17.15
CA ILE A 214 8.34 -12.25 16.03
C ILE A 214 9.49 -11.29 16.29
N ASP A 215 10.72 -11.78 16.07
CA ASP A 215 11.96 -10.99 16.11
C ASP A 215 12.45 -10.87 14.66
N LEU A 216 12.11 -9.76 14.01
CA LEU A 216 12.49 -9.49 12.62
C LEU A 216 13.77 -8.64 12.60
N GLU A 217 14.89 -9.27 12.27
CA GLU A 217 16.17 -8.57 12.08
C GLU A 217 16.34 -8.15 10.63
N VAL A 218 16.27 -6.84 10.34
CA VAL A 218 16.43 -6.32 8.98
C VAL A 218 17.90 -6.12 8.66
N HIS A 219 18.42 -6.90 7.71
CA HIS A 219 19.81 -6.79 7.28
C HIS A 219 19.94 -5.80 6.11
N THR A 220 20.59 -4.68 6.37
CA THR A 220 20.73 -3.56 5.41
C THR A 220 21.93 -3.72 4.47
N THR A 221 22.88 -4.56 4.82
CA THR A 221 24.11 -4.74 4.03
C THR A 221 23.96 -5.92 3.07
N ARG A 222 24.39 -5.73 1.84
CA ARG A 222 24.40 -6.81 0.84
C ARG A 222 25.41 -7.89 1.24
N LEU A 223 24.92 -9.08 1.57
CA LEU A 223 25.72 -10.26 1.83
C LEU A 223 25.83 -11.13 0.58
N GLY A 224 26.99 -11.72 0.39
CA GLY A 224 27.12 -12.87 -0.53
C GLY A 224 26.37 -14.09 0.02
N THR A 225 25.88 -14.98 -0.85
CA THR A 225 25.02 -16.10 -0.46
C THR A 225 25.67 -17.01 0.61
N ASN A 226 26.99 -17.20 0.56
CA ASN A 226 27.70 -18.02 1.56
C ASN A 226 27.69 -17.34 2.94
N ALA A 227 27.92 -16.03 3.01
CA ALA A 227 27.85 -15.27 4.25
C ALA A 227 26.42 -15.28 4.83
N LEU A 228 25.40 -15.21 3.95
CA LEU A 228 24.00 -15.30 4.36
C LEU A 228 23.67 -16.69 4.94
N VAL A 229 24.18 -17.78 4.35
CA VAL A 229 24.04 -19.14 4.89
C VAL A 229 24.68 -19.25 6.27
N SER A 230 25.90 -18.71 6.46
CA SER A 230 26.58 -18.72 7.77
C SER A 230 25.77 -17.93 8.79
N LEU A 231 25.33 -16.73 8.46
CA LEU A 231 24.53 -15.87 9.34
C LEU A 231 23.25 -16.59 9.82
N ILE A 232 22.52 -17.23 8.89
CA ILE A 232 21.28 -17.97 9.20
C ILE A 232 21.55 -19.11 10.17
N ARG A 233 22.66 -19.84 9.99
CA ARG A 233 23.05 -20.95 10.90
C ARG A 233 23.48 -20.45 12.26
N ASP A 234 24.37 -19.46 12.28
CA ASP A 234 24.97 -18.93 13.51
C ASP A 234 23.91 -18.29 14.42
N GLN A 235 22.97 -17.60 13.84
CA GLN A 235 21.90 -16.93 14.57
C GLN A 235 20.66 -17.81 14.78
N LYS A 236 20.61 -19.05 14.26
CA LYS A 236 19.47 -19.97 14.36
C LYS A 236 18.17 -19.33 13.84
N ILE A 237 18.25 -18.69 12.67
CA ILE A 237 17.11 -18.05 12.01
C ILE A 237 16.09 -19.12 11.60
N SER A 238 14.82 -18.90 11.95
CA SER A 238 13.72 -19.84 11.68
C SER A 238 13.10 -19.63 10.30
N ALA A 239 13.10 -18.38 9.82
CA ALA A 239 12.57 -18.01 8.52
C ALA A 239 13.37 -16.84 7.92
N LEU A 240 13.48 -16.80 6.61
CA LEU A 240 14.08 -15.72 5.84
C LEU A 240 13.00 -15.03 5.04
N CYS A 241 12.88 -13.71 5.16
CA CYS A 241 12.02 -12.87 4.31
C CYS A 241 12.90 -12.06 3.36
N ILE A 242 12.81 -12.35 2.06
CA ILE A 242 13.52 -11.62 1.02
C ILE A 242 12.57 -10.58 0.44
N ALA A 243 12.87 -9.30 0.60
CA ALA A 243 12.18 -8.22 -0.10
C ALA A 243 12.79 -8.04 -1.49
N ASP A 244 11.96 -8.02 -2.51
CA ASP A 244 12.32 -7.84 -3.91
C ASP A 244 11.18 -7.13 -4.64
N LEU A 245 11.17 -5.80 -4.56
CA LEU A 245 10.06 -4.99 -5.02
C LEU A 245 9.95 -4.98 -6.56
N PRO A 246 8.75 -5.25 -7.11
CA PRO A 246 8.47 -5.00 -8.53
C PRO A 246 8.59 -3.50 -8.86
N PRO A 247 8.94 -3.16 -10.12
CA PRO A 247 9.14 -4.06 -11.26
C PRO A 247 10.56 -4.62 -11.42
N SER A 248 11.41 -4.53 -10.40
CA SER A 248 12.75 -5.12 -10.45
C SER A 248 12.71 -6.58 -10.89
N PRO A 249 13.60 -7.03 -11.82
CA PRO A 249 13.62 -8.39 -12.30
C PRO A 249 14.07 -9.36 -11.18
N PRO A 250 13.35 -10.47 -10.93
CA PRO A 250 13.62 -11.37 -9.81
C PRO A 250 14.82 -12.30 -10.02
N SER A 251 15.61 -12.12 -11.07
CA SER A 251 16.72 -13.02 -11.45
C SER A 251 17.73 -13.22 -10.33
N ARG A 252 18.03 -12.17 -9.57
CA ARG A 252 18.93 -12.21 -8.41
C ARG A 252 18.30 -12.98 -7.25
N THR A 253 17.07 -12.69 -6.91
CA THR A 253 16.31 -13.36 -5.86
C THR A 253 16.17 -14.83 -6.15
N ARG A 254 15.85 -15.21 -7.38
CA ARG A 254 15.82 -16.59 -7.85
C ARG A 254 17.17 -17.31 -7.62
N TYR A 255 18.27 -16.66 -7.95
CA TYR A 255 19.61 -17.23 -7.70
C TYR A 255 19.85 -17.45 -6.20
N VAL A 256 19.52 -16.47 -5.36
CA VAL A 256 19.69 -16.55 -3.90
C VAL A 256 18.82 -17.66 -3.33
N VAL A 257 17.54 -17.75 -3.71
CA VAL A 257 16.59 -18.77 -3.27
C VAL A 257 17.09 -20.18 -3.61
N LYS A 258 17.53 -20.42 -4.86
CA LYS A 258 18.09 -21.72 -5.29
C LYS A 258 19.30 -22.14 -4.45
N ARG A 259 20.20 -21.21 -4.21
CA ARG A 259 21.43 -21.47 -3.45
C ARG A 259 21.11 -21.74 -1.98
N LEU A 260 20.19 -20.98 -1.39
CA LEU A 260 19.76 -21.17 -0.01
C LEU A 260 19.02 -22.51 0.16
N ARG A 261 18.12 -22.85 -0.75
CA ARG A 261 17.37 -24.11 -0.70
C ARG A 261 18.31 -25.32 -0.79
N ALA A 262 19.37 -25.23 -1.64
CA ALA A 262 20.38 -26.26 -1.74
C ALA A 262 21.24 -26.42 -0.47
N ALA A 263 21.54 -25.30 0.24
CA ALA A 263 22.37 -25.30 1.43
C ALA A 263 21.58 -25.55 2.74
N LEU A 264 20.30 -25.17 2.76
CA LEU A 264 19.38 -25.17 3.91
C LEU A 264 18.00 -25.69 3.46
N PRO A 265 17.84 -27.04 3.30
CA PRO A 265 16.59 -27.60 2.76
C PRO A 265 15.36 -27.31 3.60
N ASP A 266 15.49 -27.18 4.92
CA ASP A 266 14.39 -26.99 5.88
C ASP A 266 14.09 -25.52 6.18
N LEU A 267 14.89 -24.58 5.65
CA LEU A 267 14.68 -23.14 5.88
C LEU A 267 13.37 -22.68 5.24
N ARG A 268 12.58 -21.94 5.98
CA ARG A 268 11.39 -21.26 5.42
C ARG A 268 11.84 -19.99 4.71
N ILE A 269 11.65 -19.95 3.39
CA ILE A 269 12.05 -18.83 2.54
C ILE A 269 10.79 -18.15 2.03
N LEU A 270 10.53 -16.94 2.54
CA LEU A 270 9.48 -16.06 2.06
C LEU A 270 10.09 -15.07 1.07
N VAL A 271 9.36 -14.76 0.03
CA VAL A 271 9.74 -13.71 -0.91
C VAL A 271 8.60 -12.70 -1.01
N GLY A 272 8.89 -11.46 -0.64
CA GLY A 272 7.98 -10.33 -0.76
C GLY A 272 8.12 -9.70 -2.15
N ARG A 273 7.18 -10.01 -3.04
CA ARG A 273 6.98 -9.35 -4.32
C ARG A 273 5.82 -8.36 -4.18
N TRP A 274 5.94 -7.47 -3.21
CA TRP A 274 4.89 -6.56 -2.79
C TRP A 274 4.69 -5.44 -3.80
N ALA A 275 3.50 -5.38 -4.39
CA ALA A 275 3.15 -4.35 -5.36
C ALA A 275 1.63 -4.24 -5.50
N PRO A 276 1.10 -3.06 -5.92
CA PRO A 276 -0.29 -2.95 -6.35
C PRO A 276 -0.54 -3.83 -7.59
N ASP A 277 -1.80 -4.26 -7.78
CA ASP A 277 -2.20 -5.17 -8.88
C ASP A 277 -1.71 -4.72 -10.26
N ALA A 278 -1.68 -3.39 -10.49
CA ALA A 278 -1.20 -2.80 -11.75
C ALA A 278 0.30 -3.05 -12.04
N LEU A 279 1.09 -3.40 -11.02
CA LEU A 279 2.51 -3.70 -11.10
C LEU A 279 2.83 -5.13 -10.65
N ALA A 280 1.81 -5.91 -10.31
CA ALA A 280 1.97 -7.30 -9.89
C ALA A 280 2.67 -8.13 -10.97
N ASP A 281 3.60 -8.98 -10.56
CA ASP A 281 4.41 -9.80 -11.45
C ASP A 281 3.89 -11.24 -11.48
N GLU A 282 3.65 -11.79 -12.66
CA GLU A 282 3.23 -13.19 -12.89
C GLU A 282 4.34 -14.22 -12.52
N ARG A 283 5.55 -13.76 -12.15
CA ARG A 283 6.72 -14.63 -11.89
C ARG A 283 6.76 -15.27 -10.51
N SER A 284 5.69 -15.14 -9.73
CA SER A 284 5.58 -15.78 -8.40
C SER A 284 5.74 -17.31 -8.47
N ASP A 285 5.23 -17.93 -9.53
CA ASP A 285 5.35 -19.39 -9.72
C ASP A 285 6.78 -19.84 -10.01
N GLU A 286 7.57 -19.02 -10.71
CA GLU A 286 9.00 -19.29 -10.93
C GLU A 286 9.78 -19.29 -9.61
N LEU A 287 9.49 -18.33 -8.72
CA LEU A 287 10.14 -18.26 -7.40
C LEU A 287 9.77 -19.45 -6.51
N ARG A 288 8.51 -19.89 -6.55
CA ARG A 288 8.08 -21.11 -5.85
C ARG A 288 8.77 -22.36 -6.42
N ALA A 289 8.87 -22.47 -7.73
CA ALA A 289 9.59 -23.56 -8.40
C ALA A 289 11.10 -23.57 -8.05
N ASP A 290 11.69 -22.40 -7.82
CA ASP A 290 13.09 -22.24 -7.44
C ASP A 290 13.34 -22.54 -5.94
N GLY A 291 12.29 -22.77 -5.14
CA GLY A 291 12.37 -23.21 -3.75
C GLY A 291 11.88 -22.21 -2.70
N ALA A 292 11.23 -21.11 -3.10
CA ALA A 292 10.54 -20.25 -2.13
C ALA A 292 9.38 -21.01 -1.48
N THR A 293 9.24 -20.90 -0.15
CA THR A 293 8.15 -21.54 0.59
C THR A 293 6.84 -20.76 0.41
N HIS A 294 6.95 -19.43 0.38
CA HIS A 294 5.81 -18.53 0.17
C HIS A 294 6.27 -17.33 -0.67
N VAL A 295 5.40 -16.84 -1.56
CA VAL A 295 5.60 -15.60 -2.30
C VAL A 295 4.38 -14.74 -2.05
N ALA A 296 4.60 -13.63 -1.36
CA ALA A 296 3.56 -12.70 -0.92
C ALA A 296 3.45 -11.51 -1.86
N ALA A 297 2.23 -11.09 -2.15
CA ALA A 297 1.93 -9.92 -2.98
C ALA A 297 1.74 -8.64 -2.15
N SER A 298 1.50 -8.76 -0.83
CA SER A 298 1.34 -7.63 0.10
C SER A 298 2.09 -7.85 1.40
N LEU A 299 2.33 -6.78 2.15
CA LEU A 299 2.92 -6.84 3.48
C LEU A 299 1.98 -7.53 4.47
N VAL A 300 0.68 -7.27 4.35
CA VAL A 300 -0.35 -7.93 5.19
C VAL A 300 -0.37 -9.44 4.95
N ASP A 301 -0.30 -9.91 3.70
CA ASP A 301 -0.18 -11.35 3.39
C ASP A 301 1.07 -11.96 4.03
N THR A 302 2.20 -11.25 4.00
CA THR A 302 3.44 -11.69 4.65
C THR A 302 3.27 -11.80 6.17
N ARG A 303 2.66 -10.79 6.81
CA ARG A 303 2.35 -10.79 8.24
C ARG A 303 1.48 -11.98 8.63
N ASP A 304 0.41 -12.21 7.88
CA ASP A 304 -0.54 -13.29 8.15
C ASP A 304 0.12 -14.66 7.98
N TYR A 305 0.97 -14.83 6.98
CA TYR A 305 1.77 -16.04 6.81
C TYR A 305 2.72 -16.25 8.00
N LEU A 306 3.45 -15.21 8.43
CA LEU A 306 4.35 -15.27 9.59
C LEU A 306 3.58 -15.57 10.89
N ALA A 307 2.40 -14.99 11.09
CA ALA A 307 1.52 -15.30 12.20
C ALA A 307 1.09 -16.79 12.21
N GLY A 308 0.77 -17.33 11.03
CA GLY A 308 0.48 -18.76 10.87
C GLY A 308 1.65 -19.68 11.23
N LEU A 309 2.90 -19.21 11.12
CA LEU A 309 4.06 -20.00 11.54
C LEU A 309 4.19 -20.14 13.05
N LEU A 310 3.59 -19.27 13.83
CA LEU A 310 3.62 -19.34 15.30
C LEU A 310 2.80 -20.53 15.84
N ASP A 311 1.80 -20.99 15.10
CA ASP A 311 0.94 -22.11 15.46
C ASP A 311 1.49 -23.47 15.02
N LEU A 312 2.55 -23.50 14.20
CA LEU A 312 3.19 -24.72 13.72
C LEU A 312 4.33 -25.19 14.65
N PRO A 313 4.52 -26.52 14.83
CA PRO A 313 5.68 -27.05 15.57
C PRO A 313 6.97 -26.60 14.85
N ARG A 314 7.93 -26.09 15.62
CA ARG A 314 9.22 -25.66 15.09
C ARG A 314 9.97 -26.85 14.52
N VAL A 315 10.46 -26.74 13.27
CA VAL A 315 11.45 -27.66 12.74
C VAL A 315 12.76 -27.40 13.49
N ALA A 316 13.18 -28.32 14.34
CA ALA A 316 14.47 -28.23 15.02
C ALA A 316 15.57 -28.30 13.95
N VAL A 317 16.43 -27.28 13.87
CA VAL A 317 17.67 -27.37 13.07
C VAL A 317 18.53 -28.42 13.75
N PRO A 318 18.97 -29.50 13.04
CA PRO A 318 19.82 -30.54 13.66
C PRO A 318 21.12 -29.92 14.17
N ASP A 319 21.40 -30.09 15.44
CA ASP A 319 22.68 -29.75 16.05
C ASP A 319 23.77 -30.64 15.41
N GLN A 320 24.71 -30.04 14.68
CA GLN A 320 25.82 -30.79 14.06
C GLN A 320 27.00 -31.11 15.04
N ASP A 321 26.80 -30.97 16.34
CA ASP A 321 27.85 -31.25 17.32
C ASP A 321 28.04 -32.77 17.63
N GLY A 322 27.40 -33.65 16.86
CA GLY A 322 27.41 -35.10 17.05
C GLY A 322 28.45 -35.91 16.24
N ILE A 323 29.33 -35.30 15.42
CA ILE A 323 30.24 -36.06 14.52
C ILE A 323 31.73 -36.02 14.93
N HIS A 324 32.07 -35.61 16.15
CA HIS A 324 33.45 -35.73 16.66
C HIS A 324 33.55 -36.54 17.94
N ALA A 325 32.90 -37.70 18.03
CA ALA A 325 33.19 -38.68 19.07
C ALA A 325 32.85 -40.09 18.56
N ALA A 326 33.70 -40.66 17.72
CA ALA A 326 33.93 -42.11 17.58
C ALA A 326 35.22 -42.34 16.80
#